data_742bc5e56c786bf2c41abd648eed78a6
#
_entry.id   742bc5e56c786bf2c41abd648eed78a6
#
_cell.length_a   1.000
_cell.length_b   1.000
_cell.length_c   1.000
_cell.angle_alpha   90.00
_cell.angle_beta   90.00
_cell.angle_gamma   90.00
#
_symmetry.space_group_name_H-M   'P 1'
#
loop_
_entity.id
_entity.type
_entity.pdbx_description
1 polymer ?
#
loop_
_entity_poly.entity_id
_entity_poly.type
_entity_poly.pdbx_seq_one_letter_code
_entity_poly.pdbx_strand_id
1 'polypeptide(L)'
;DNAKAVLTYCFFIILSGSVANLLLDVDKFMLNFYINIDNIAFYSVAIFIATVIAVPSRAMHQITYPITAKLMSENKHDELNELYKKSSITLQVIGGLILVGILVNINELYSVLPEGYSEGIAVVFLIGISKYFDLVLGNNNSIIFNSKYYRAVLFLGLFLVFLTVSLNMIFIPLYGLNGAAIATLISITLYSLSKLLFVVLKMELFPFTKNTIVA
;
A
#
# COMPACT_ATOMS: atom_id res chain seq x y z
N ASP A 1 6.19 -23.09 -26.74
CA ASP A 1 5.07 -22.46 -26.03
C ASP A 1 5.45 -21.90 -24.64
N ASN A 2 6.40 -22.53 -23.93
CA ASN A 2 6.83 -22.05 -22.60
C ASN A 2 7.48 -20.64 -22.63
N ALA A 3 8.29 -20.33 -23.64
CA ALA A 3 8.95 -19.02 -23.75
C ALA A 3 7.93 -17.86 -23.87
N LYS A 4 6.87 -18.06 -24.66
CA LYS A 4 5.80 -17.06 -24.83
C LYS A 4 5.03 -16.83 -23.51
N ALA A 5 4.77 -17.89 -22.76
CA ALA A 5 4.11 -17.79 -21.45
C ALA A 5 4.97 -17.03 -20.44
N VAL A 6 6.28 -17.33 -20.39
CA VAL A 6 7.24 -16.64 -19.52
C VAL A 6 7.36 -15.17 -19.91
N LEU A 7 7.51 -14.84 -21.20
CA LEU A 7 7.57 -13.46 -21.67
C LEU A 7 6.30 -12.68 -21.33
N THR A 8 5.13 -13.28 -21.50
CA THR A 8 3.85 -12.66 -21.15
C THR A 8 3.78 -12.37 -19.64
N TYR A 9 4.18 -13.33 -18.82
CA TYR A 9 4.23 -13.16 -17.36
C TYR A 9 5.18 -12.02 -16.95
N CYS A 10 6.41 -12.02 -17.47
CA CYS A 10 7.38 -10.95 -17.21
C CYS A 10 6.87 -9.58 -17.65
N PHE A 11 6.24 -9.49 -18.83
CA PHE A 11 5.65 -8.25 -19.32
C PHE A 11 4.59 -7.69 -18.35
N PHE A 12 3.66 -8.52 -17.88
CA PHE A 12 2.64 -8.07 -16.92
C PHE A 12 3.21 -7.66 -15.57
N ILE A 13 4.26 -8.34 -15.09
CA ILE A 13 4.93 -7.97 -13.83
C ILE A 13 5.65 -6.63 -13.96
N ILE A 14 6.43 -6.44 -15.03
CA ILE A 14 7.15 -5.19 -15.30
C ILE A 14 6.15 -4.04 -15.42
N LEU A 15 5.08 -4.24 -16.16
CA LEU A 15 4.04 -3.23 -16.34
C LEU A 15 3.35 -2.89 -15.02
N SER A 16 3.01 -3.89 -14.21
CA SER A 16 2.42 -3.68 -12.88
C SER A 16 3.36 -2.94 -11.92
N GLY A 17 4.65 -3.27 -11.97
CA GLY A 17 5.68 -2.57 -11.18
C GLY A 17 5.86 -1.12 -11.61
N SER A 18 5.83 -0.85 -12.94
CA SER A 18 5.89 0.52 -13.47
C SER A 18 4.69 1.35 -13.05
N VAL A 19 3.48 0.79 -13.09
CA VAL A 19 2.25 1.45 -12.61
C VAL A 19 2.37 1.76 -11.11
N ALA A 20 2.90 0.85 -10.30
CA ALA A 20 3.09 1.08 -8.87
C ALA A 20 4.09 2.21 -8.57
N ASN A 21 5.16 2.34 -9.37
CA ASN A 21 6.12 3.43 -9.23
C ASN A 21 5.54 4.79 -9.65
N LEU A 22 4.78 4.82 -10.74
CA LEU A 22 4.08 6.04 -11.18
C LEU A 22 3.13 6.57 -10.09
N LEU A 23 2.47 5.68 -9.35
CA LEU A 23 1.56 6.05 -8.26
C LEU A 23 2.26 6.80 -7.12
N LEU A 24 3.54 6.50 -6.85
CA LEU A 24 4.29 7.17 -5.78
C LEU A 24 4.52 8.66 -6.05
N ASP A 25 4.49 9.05 -7.33
CA ASP A 25 4.81 10.41 -7.76
C ASP A 25 3.60 11.16 -8.33
N VAL A 26 2.49 10.50 -8.65
CA VAL A 26 1.28 11.13 -9.20
C VAL A 26 0.78 12.29 -8.34
N ASP A 27 0.74 12.09 -7.03
CA ASP A 27 0.31 13.13 -6.08
C ASP A 27 1.20 14.36 -6.18
N LYS A 28 2.53 14.18 -6.23
CA LYS A 28 3.51 15.28 -6.35
C LYS A 28 3.38 16.02 -7.68
N PHE A 29 3.18 15.27 -8.78
CA PHE A 29 2.94 15.88 -10.08
C PHE A 29 1.66 16.72 -10.07
N MET A 30 0.58 16.19 -9.51
CA MET A 30 -0.69 16.91 -9.44
C MET A 30 -0.60 18.12 -8.50
N LEU A 31 0.06 17.98 -7.35
CA LEU A 31 0.30 19.11 -6.45
C LEU A 31 1.04 20.26 -7.14
N ASN A 32 2.04 19.95 -7.99
CA ASN A 32 2.78 20.98 -8.74
C ASN A 32 1.92 21.82 -9.69
N PHE A 33 0.79 21.30 -10.16
CA PHE A 33 -0.14 22.05 -11.01
C PHE A 33 -1.06 23.00 -10.23
N TYR A 34 -1.31 22.69 -8.94
CA TYR A 34 -2.29 23.40 -8.14
C TYR A 34 -1.69 24.29 -7.04
N ILE A 35 -0.46 23.98 -6.60
CA ILE A 35 0.16 24.60 -5.43
C ILE A 35 1.63 24.95 -5.70
N ASN A 36 2.21 25.86 -4.89
CA ASN A 36 3.61 26.24 -4.98
C ASN A 36 4.57 25.08 -4.68
N ILE A 37 5.76 25.15 -5.28
CA ILE A 37 6.79 24.11 -5.21
C ILE A 37 7.26 23.79 -3.77
N ASP A 38 7.26 24.79 -2.88
CA ASP A 38 7.64 24.61 -1.47
C ASP A 38 6.75 23.59 -0.75
N ASN A 39 5.46 23.58 -1.07
CA ASN A 39 4.50 22.65 -0.52
C ASN A 39 4.77 21.19 -0.92
N ILE A 40 5.42 20.97 -2.06
CA ILE A 40 5.82 19.62 -2.50
C ILE A 40 6.92 19.07 -1.59
N ALA A 41 7.82 19.94 -1.10
CA ALA A 41 8.85 19.52 -0.14
C ALA A 41 8.21 19.05 1.17
N PHE A 42 7.25 19.80 1.72
CA PHE A 42 6.51 19.44 2.93
C PHE A 42 5.76 18.12 2.78
N TYR A 43 5.08 17.94 1.65
CA TYR A 43 4.37 16.71 1.32
C TYR A 43 5.33 15.51 1.19
N SER A 44 6.48 15.71 0.53
CA SER A 44 7.46 14.65 0.30
C SER A 44 8.09 14.15 1.61
N VAL A 45 8.41 15.05 2.54
CA VAL A 45 8.92 14.69 3.87
C VAL A 45 7.85 13.95 4.66
N ALA A 46 6.60 14.41 4.62
CA ALA A 46 5.49 13.75 5.28
C ALA A 46 5.27 12.31 4.76
N ILE A 47 5.30 12.11 3.43
CA ILE A 47 5.24 10.78 2.82
C ILE A 47 6.42 9.92 3.26
N PHE A 48 7.64 10.47 3.31
CA PHE A 48 8.83 9.74 3.71
C PHE A 48 8.67 9.20 5.14
N ILE A 49 8.23 10.03 6.09
CA ILE A 49 7.95 9.64 7.48
C ILE A 49 6.87 8.53 7.50
N ALA A 50 5.76 8.72 6.80
CA ALA A 50 4.67 7.75 6.76
C ALA A 50 5.07 6.40 6.11
N THR A 51 6.01 6.42 5.16
CA THR A 51 6.47 5.22 4.45
C THR A 51 7.23 4.25 5.35
N VAL A 52 7.79 4.72 6.48
CA VAL A 52 8.46 3.87 7.47
C VAL A 52 7.52 2.78 8.00
N ILE A 53 6.21 3.08 8.09
CA ILE A 53 5.18 2.11 8.51
C ILE A 53 5.14 0.88 7.58
N ALA A 54 5.43 1.06 6.29
CA ALA A 54 5.41 -0.01 5.30
C ALA A 54 6.71 -0.83 5.20
N VAL A 55 7.78 -0.46 5.91
CA VAL A 55 9.08 -1.17 5.86
C VAL A 55 8.95 -2.64 6.25
N PRO A 56 8.24 -3.02 7.33
CA PRO A 56 8.07 -4.44 7.69
C PRO A 56 7.39 -5.27 6.60
N SER A 57 6.48 -4.67 5.84
CA SER A 57 5.81 -5.35 4.72
C SER A 57 6.79 -5.78 3.63
N ARG A 58 7.80 -4.96 3.32
CA ARG A 58 8.82 -5.30 2.32
C ARG A 58 9.62 -6.53 2.73
N ALA A 59 10.07 -6.59 3.99
CA ALA A 59 10.77 -7.75 4.52
C ALA A 59 9.89 -9.00 4.52
N MET A 60 8.62 -8.85 4.95
CA MET A 60 7.65 -9.94 4.94
C MET A 60 7.45 -10.50 3.53
N HIS A 61 7.29 -9.64 2.52
CA HIS A 61 7.11 -10.07 1.13
C HIS A 61 8.32 -10.83 0.59
N GLN A 62 9.56 -10.40 0.90
CA GLN A 62 10.77 -11.10 0.47
C GLN A 62 10.83 -12.54 0.99
N ILE A 63 10.39 -12.77 2.23
CA ILE A 63 10.39 -14.09 2.86
C ILE A 63 9.19 -14.92 2.37
N THR A 64 8.01 -14.33 2.33
CA THR A 64 6.77 -15.08 2.07
C THR A 64 6.53 -15.35 0.59
N TYR A 65 7.13 -14.57 -0.33
CA TYR A 65 6.92 -14.74 -1.78
C TYR A 65 7.29 -16.14 -2.28
N PRO A 66 8.50 -16.67 -2.03
CA PRO A 66 8.88 -18.03 -2.45
C PRO A 66 8.08 -19.12 -1.71
N ILE A 67 7.74 -18.89 -0.44
CA ILE A 67 6.92 -19.84 0.33
C ILE A 67 5.52 -19.94 -0.27
N THR A 68 4.92 -18.80 -0.59
CA THR A 68 3.60 -18.73 -1.25
C THR A 68 3.60 -19.45 -2.59
N ALA A 69 4.64 -19.23 -3.42
CA ALA A 69 4.79 -19.91 -4.71
C ALA A 69 4.86 -21.44 -4.54
N LYS A 70 5.64 -21.92 -3.55
CA LYS A 70 5.75 -23.34 -3.24
C LYS A 70 4.43 -23.94 -2.77
N LEU A 71 3.77 -23.33 -1.79
CA LEU A 71 2.48 -23.80 -1.26
C LEU A 71 1.39 -23.86 -2.33
N MET A 72 1.37 -22.88 -3.24
CA MET A 72 0.45 -22.89 -4.37
C MET A 72 0.76 -24.00 -5.38
N SER A 73 2.04 -24.26 -5.68
CA SER A 73 2.43 -25.35 -6.60
C SER A 73 2.12 -26.74 -6.04
N GLU A 74 2.14 -26.88 -4.71
CA GLU A 74 1.83 -28.12 -3.99
C GLU A 74 0.33 -28.25 -3.65
N ASN A 75 -0.53 -27.27 -4.05
CA ASN A 75 -1.96 -27.20 -3.73
C ASN A 75 -2.27 -27.27 -2.21
N LYS A 76 -1.40 -26.72 -1.37
CA LYS A 76 -1.53 -26.71 0.09
C LYS A 76 -2.32 -25.48 0.57
N HIS A 77 -3.64 -25.48 0.33
CA HIS A 77 -4.51 -24.34 0.64
C HIS A 77 -4.56 -23.99 2.13
N ASP A 78 -4.59 -24.98 3.01
CA ASP A 78 -4.68 -24.74 4.46
C ASP A 78 -3.40 -24.08 4.99
N GLU A 79 -2.22 -24.57 4.58
CA GLU A 79 -0.93 -23.97 4.95
C GLU A 79 -0.80 -22.55 4.38
N LEU A 80 -1.28 -22.32 3.16
CA LEU A 80 -1.29 -21.00 2.54
C LEU A 80 -2.19 -20.01 3.32
N ASN A 81 -3.38 -20.46 3.73
CA ASN A 81 -4.29 -19.65 4.53
C ASN A 81 -3.72 -19.34 5.92
N GLU A 82 -3.03 -20.31 6.52
CA GLU A 82 -2.33 -20.09 7.80
C GLU A 82 -1.20 -19.07 7.66
N LEU A 83 -0.38 -19.17 6.60
CA LEU A 83 0.66 -18.18 6.27
C LEU A 83 0.05 -16.78 6.09
N TYR A 84 -1.09 -16.69 5.39
CA TYR A 84 -1.79 -15.44 5.17
C TYR A 84 -2.27 -14.80 6.48
N LYS A 85 -2.88 -15.58 7.36
CA LYS A 85 -3.32 -15.12 8.70
C LYS A 85 -2.14 -14.69 9.57
N LYS A 86 -1.07 -15.48 9.61
CA LYS A 86 0.14 -15.16 10.39
C LYS A 86 0.82 -13.87 9.87
N SER A 87 0.95 -13.72 8.57
CA SER A 87 1.53 -12.50 7.98
C SER A 87 0.69 -11.26 8.27
N SER A 88 -0.64 -11.37 8.20
CA SER A 88 -1.57 -10.28 8.51
C SER A 88 -1.43 -9.81 9.95
N ILE A 89 -1.56 -10.72 10.95
CA ILE A 89 -1.46 -10.33 12.36
C ILE A 89 -0.07 -9.80 12.73
N THR A 90 1.00 -10.39 12.20
CA THR A 90 2.36 -9.92 12.45
C THR A 90 2.57 -8.51 11.95
N LEU A 91 2.13 -8.22 10.72
CA LEU A 91 2.24 -6.89 10.14
C LEU A 91 1.31 -5.88 10.81
N GLN A 92 0.13 -6.30 11.25
CA GLN A 92 -0.78 -5.46 12.02
C GLN A 92 -0.14 -4.98 13.32
N VAL A 93 0.45 -5.89 14.10
CA VAL A 93 1.09 -5.55 15.38
C VAL A 93 2.32 -4.66 15.17
N ILE A 94 3.24 -5.06 14.28
CA ILE A 94 4.47 -4.31 14.04
C ILE A 94 4.15 -2.94 13.42
N GLY A 95 3.30 -2.90 12.41
CA GLY A 95 2.92 -1.65 11.74
C GLY A 95 2.12 -0.74 12.64
N GLY A 96 1.25 -1.30 13.49
CA GLY A 96 0.52 -0.54 14.51
C GLY A 96 1.44 0.12 15.53
N LEU A 97 2.44 -0.61 16.03
CA LEU A 97 3.48 -0.07 16.91
C LEU A 97 4.26 1.08 16.26
N ILE A 98 4.66 0.91 14.99
CA ILE A 98 5.40 1.96 14.27
C ILE A 98 4.48 3.17 14.04
N LEU A 99 3.23 2.96 13.62
CA LEU A 99 2.26 4.04 13.42
C LEU A 99 2.05 4.83 14.71
N VAL A 100 1.75 4.16 15.83
CA VAL A 100 1.56 4.81 17.13
C VAL A 100 2.84 5.52 17.56
N GLY A 101 4.00 4.88 17.41
CA GLY A 101 5.30 5.47 17.73
C GLY A 101 5.57 6.78 16.97
N ILE A 102 5.24 6.82 15.65
CA ILE A 102 5.36 8.05 14.86
C ILE A 102 4.36 9.10 15.32
N LEU A 103 3.08 8.74 15.52
CA LEU A 103 2.03 9.70 15.85
C LEU A 103 2.20 10.31 17.24
N VAL A 104 2.64 9.54 18.23
CA VAL A 104 2.89 10.05 19.59
C VAL A 104 4.08 11.02 19.62
N ASN A 105 5.09 10.78 18.77
CA ASN A 105 6.30 11.61 18.71
C ASN A 105 6.29 12.60 17.53
N ILE A 106 5.15 12.84 16.88
CA ILE A 106 5.09 13.62 15.65
C ILE A 106 5.58 15.05 15.82
N ASN A 107 5.24 15.69 16.93
CA ASN A 107 5.66 17.05 17.22
C ASN A 107 7.18 17.15 17.42
N GLU A 108 7.77 16.18 18.12
CA GLU A 108 9.22 16.13 18.34
C GLU A 108 9.97 15.85 17.02
N LEU A 109 9.43 14.97 16.17
CA LEU A 109 9.97 14.73 14.83
C LEU A 109 9.98 16.01 13.99
N TYR A 110 8.91 16.79 14.05
CA TYR A 110 8.80 18.03 13.28
C TYR A 110 9.57 19.20 13.90
N SER A 111 9.87 19.19 15.21
CA SER A 111 10.70 20.21 15.86
C SER A 111 12.15 20.24 15.36
N VAL A 112 12.64 19.13 14.81
CA VAL A 112 13.99 19.01 14.22
C VAL A 112 14.03 19.52 12.77
N LEU A 113 12.87 19.69 12.12
CA LEU A 113 12.76 20.15 10.75
C LEU A 113 12.69 21.69 10.69
N PRO A 114 13.06 22.32 9.57
CA PRO A 114 12.92 23.75 9.38
C PRO A 114 11.48 24.23 9.54
N GLU A 115 11.32 25.54 9.83
CA GLU A 115 9.99 26.16 9.89
C GLU A 115 9.18 25.94 8.60
N GLY A 116 7.85 25.74 8.75
CA GLY A 116 6.93 25.49 7.65
C GLY A 116 6.65 24.00 7.39
N TYR A 117 7.56 23.08 7.75
CA TYR A 117 7.30 21.65 7.54
C TYR A 117 6.14 21.10 8.36
N SER A 118 5.78 21.76 9.46
CA SER A 118 4.64 21.37 10.31
C SER A 118 3.29 21.29 9.58
N GLU A 119 3.14 21.95 8.43
CA GLU A 119 1.98 21.79 7.55
C GLU A 119 1.80 20.34 7.05
N GLY A 120 2.87 19.54 7.04
CA GLY A 120 2.85 18.12 6.66
C GLY A 120 2.34 17.16 7.75
N ILE A 121 2.09 17.60 8.98
CA ILE A 121 1.70 16.71 10.09
C ILE A 121 0.41 15.96 9.78
N ALA A 122 -0.62 16.64 9.28
CA ALA A 122 -1.88 16.01 8.90
C ALA A 122 -1.70 15.01 7.73
N VAL A 123 -0.76 15.28 6.82
CA VAL A 123 -0.40 14.37 5.73
C VAL A 123 0.22 13.09 6.28
N VAL A 124 1.13 13.17 7.27
CA VAL A 124 1.70 11.96 7.91
C VAL A 124 0.61 11.10 8.52
N PHE A 125 -0.35 11.71 9.19
CA PHE A 125 -1.48 11.00 9.79
C PHE A 125 -2.31 10.26 8.73
N LEU A 126 -2.75 10.96 7.69
CA LEU A 126 -3.62 10.39 6.64
C LEU A 126 -2.90 9.31 5.83
N ILE A 127 -1.67 9.58 5.39
CA ILE A 127 -0.88 8.61 4.63
C ILE A 127 -0.45 7.44 5.53
N GLY A 128 -0.11 7.70 6.80
CA GLY A 128 0.22 6.66 7.77
C GLY A 128 -0.90 5.67 7.97
N ILE A 129 -2.12 6.14 8.14
CA ILE A 129 -3.32 5.29 8.22
C ILE A 129 -3.51 4.51 6.92
N SER A 130 -3.36 5.13 5.75
CA SER A 130 -3.50 4.43 4.47
C SER A 130 -2.50 3.29 4.31
N LYS A 131 -1.23 3.51 4.70
CA LYS A 131 -0.18 2.49 4.69
C LYS A 131 -0.47 1.36 5.68
N TYR A 132 -1.00 1.69 6.84
CA TYR A 132 -1.41 0.70 7.84
C TYR A 132 -2.53 -0.20 7.32
N PHE A 133 -3.57 0.37 6.69
CA PHE A 133 -4.64 -0.45 6.08
C PHE A 133 -4.13 -1.42 5.01
N ASP A 134 -3.22 -0.98 4.13
CA ASP A 134 -2.64 -1.88 3.13
C ASP A 134 -1.78 -2.98 3.78
N LEU A 135 -1.03 -2.63 4.83
CA LEU A 135 -0.14 -3.52 5.55
C LEU A 135 -0.88 -4.62 6.31
N VAL A 136 -2.04 -4.32 6.90
CA VAL A 136 -2.91 -5.29 7.61
C VAL A 136 -3.38 -6.43 6.70
N LEU A 137 -3.41 -6.24 5.38
CA LEU A 137 -3.71 -7.32 4.43
C LEU A 137 -2.61 -8.39 4.33
N GLY A 138 -1.48 -8.23 5.02
CA GLY A 138 -0.45 -9.24 5.07
C GLY A 138 0.15 -9.61 3.71
N ASN A 139 0.24 -10.90 3.42
CA ASN A 139 0.86 -11.47 2.22
C ASN A 139 -0.02 -11.42 0.96
N ASN A 140 -1.06 -10.58 0.93
CA ASN A 140 -2.06 -10.50 -0.14
C ASN A 140 -1.45 -10.38 -1.55
N ASN A 141 -0.48 -9.46 -1.73
CA ASN A 141 0.18 -9.24 -3.01
C ASN A 141 0.90 -10.49 -3.51
N SER A 142 1.66 -11.19 -2.65
CA SER A 142 2.37 -12.42 -3.01
C SER A 142 1.39 -13.52 -3.44
N ILE A 143 0.21 -13.60 -2.79
CA ILE A 143 -0.84 -14.55 -3.13
C ILE A 143 -1.37 -14.29 -4.54
N ILE A 144 -1.72 -13.06 -4.88
CA ILE A 144 -2.26 -12.74 -6.20
C ILE A 144 -1.20 -12.93 -7.29
N PHE A 145 0.04 -12.47 -7.06
CA PHE A 145 1.13 -12.59 -8.03
C PHE A 145 1.51 -14.04 -8.37
N ASN A 146 1.48 -14.93 -7.38
CA ASN A 146 1.81 -16.35 -7.59
C ASN A 146 0.63 -17.18 -8.07
N SER A 147 -0.58 -16.60 -8.18
CA SER A 147 -1.78 -17.30 -8.64
C SER A 147 -1.95 -17.23 -10.17
N LYS A 148 -2.88 -18.05 -10.69
CA LYS A 148 -3.35 -17.94 -12.08
C LYS A 148 -3.95 -16.57 -12.40
N TYR A 149 -4.24 -15.78 -11.39
CA TYR A 149 -4.86 -14.46 -11.49
C TYR A 149 -3.86 -13.29 -11.46
N TYR A 150 -2.55 -13.53 -11.67
CA TYR A 150 -1.51 -12.50 -11.64
C TYR A 150 -1.83 -11.25 -12.48
N ARG A 151 -2.61 -11.40 -13.56
CA ARG A 151 -3.06 -10.28 -14.40
C ARG A 151 -3.99 -9.31 -13.65
N ALA A 152 -4.71 -9.78 -12.61
CA ALA A 152 -5.59 -8.93 -11.82
C ALA A 152 -4.81 -7.81 -11.11
N VAL A 153 -3.54 -8.04 -10.79
CA VAL A 153 -2.70 -7.01 -10.16
C VAL A 153 -2.57 -5.77 -11.04
N LEU A 154 -2.40 -5.96 -12.36
CA LEU A 154 -2.35 -4.83 -13.30
C LEU A 154 -3.68 -4.06 -13.32
N PHE A 155 -4.80 -4.76 -13.43
CA PHE A 155 -6.12 -4.10 -13.48
C PHE A 155 -6.44 -3.38 -12.16
N LEU A 156 -6.13 -3.98 -11.02
CA LEU A 156 -6.28 -3.35 -9.71
C LEU A 156 -5.33 -2.14 -9.57
N GLY A 157 -4.10 -2.24 -10.09
CA GLY A 157 -3.16 -1.11 -10.12
C GLY A 157 -3.67 0.05 -10.98
N LEU A 158 -4.19 -0.22 -12.19
CA LEU A 158 -4.80 0.79 -13.06
C LEU A 158 -6.03 1.42 -12.41
N PHE A 159 -6.86 0.63 -11.73
CA PHE A 159 -7.98 1.12 -10.95
C PHE A 159 -7.53 2.09 -9.84
N LEU A 160 -6.45 1.77 -9.13
CA LEU A 160 -5.87 2.64 -8.11
C LEU A 160 -5.38 3.96 -8.73
N VAL A 161 -4.64 3.92 -9.87
CA VAL A 161 -4.22 5.14 -10.58
C VAL A 161 -5.42 6.02 -10.94
N PHE A 162 -6.44 5.42 -11.55
CA PHE A 162 -7.65 6.13 -11.94
C PHE A 162 -8.33 6.79 -10.74
N LEU A 163 -8.48 6.07 -9.63
CA LEU A 163 -9.05 6.61 -8.39
C LEU A 163 -8.22 7.76 -7.85
N THR A 164 -6.89 7.57 -7.73
CA THR A 164 -6.00 8.58 -7.18
C THR A 164 -6.04 9.87 -8.01
N VAL A 165 -5.95 9.76 -9.33
CA VAL A 165 -6.03 10.93 -10.23
C VAL A 165 -7.38 11.63 -10.10
N SER A 166 -8.48 10.88 -10.15
CA SER A 166 -9.84 11.45 -10.08
C SER A 166 -10.09 12.16 -8.75
N LEU A 167 -9.67 11.55 -7.64
CA LEU A 167 -9.85 12.13 -6.31
C LEU A 167 -8.92 13.31 -6.08
N ASN A 168 -7.69 13.28 -6.58
CA ASN A 168 -6.76 14.41 -6.53
C ASN A 168 -7.32 15.64 -7.28
N MET A 169 -7.93 15.45 -8.44
CA MET A 169 -8.57 16.54 -9.19
C MET A 169 -9.66 17.27 -8.38
N ILE A 170 -10.31 16.56 -7.46
CA ILE A 170 -11.36 17.10 -6.61
C ILE A 170 -10.78 17.68 -5.32
N PHE A 171 -9.94 16.91 -4.62
CA PHE A 171 -9.53 17.25 -3.26
C PHE A 171 -8.35 18.23 -3.19
N ILE A 172 -7.41 18.22 -4.15
CA ILE A 172 -6.27 19.15 -4.14
C ILE A 172 -6.74 20.61 -4.26
N PRO A 173 -7.63 20.97 -5.19
CA PRO A 173 -8.13 22.36 -5.28
C PRO A 173 -8.88 22.82 -4.02
N LEU A 174 -9.50 21.89 -3.28
CA LEU A 174 -10.31 22.22 -2.10
C LEU A 174 -9.48 22.30 -0.81
N TYR A 175 -8.48 21.42 -0.64
CA TYR A 175 -7.78 21.21 0.62
C TYR A 175 -6.25 21.24 0.51
N GLY A 176 -5.71 21.56 -0.65
CA GLY A 176 -4.26 21.64 -0.87
C GLY A 176 -3.53 20.33 -0.58
N LEU A 177 -2.45 20.40 0.20
CA LEU A 177 -1.66 19.24 0.64
C LEU A 177 -2.51 18.15 1.30
N ASN A 178 -3.41 18.58 2.19
CA ASN A 178 -4.30 17.65 2.89
C ASN A 178 -5.27 16.97 1.92
N GLY A 179 -5.65 17.68 0.85
CA GLY A 179 -6.48 17.12 -0.23
C GLY A 179 -5.82 15.94 -0.93
N ALA A 180 -4.54 16.06 -1.28
CA ALA A 180 -3.77 14.95 -1.85
C ALA A 180 -3.69 13.76 -0.89
N ALA A 181 -3.45 14.01 0.40
CA ALA A 181 -3.39 12.95 1.40
C ALA A 181 -4.75 12.26 1.61
N ILE A 182 -5.85 13.00 1.60
CA ILE A 182 -7.22 12.44 1.68
C ILE A 182 -7.52 11.59 0.43
N ALA A 183 -7.19 12.08 -0.76
CA ALA A 183 -7.35 11.34 -2.00
C ALA A 183 -6.59 10.01 -1.97
N THR A 184 -5.34 10.04 -1.51
CA THR A 184 -4.51 8.85 -1.35
C THR A 184 -5.06 7.89 -0.30
N LEU A 185 -5.53 8.38 0.85
CA LEU A 185 -6.16 7.55 1.88
C LEU A 185 -7.37 6.80 1.32
N ILE A 186 -8.27 7.49 0.64
CA ILE A 186 -9.48 6.89 0.06
C ILE A 186 -9.09 5.89 -1.04
N SER A 187 -8.19 6.26 -1.95
CA SER A 187 -7.75 5.42 -3.07
C SER A 187 -7.10 4.12 -2.57
N ILE A 188 -6.16 4.21 -1.63
CA ILE A 188 -5.47 3.04 -1.08
C ILE A 188 -6.44 2.16 -0.29
N THR A 189 -7.36 2.75 0.48
CA THR A 189 -8.36 1.98 1.22
C THR A 189 -9.28 1.19 0.28
N LEU A 190 -9.82 1.83 -0.76
CA LEU A 190 -10.66 1.16 -1.77
C LEU A 190 -9.89 0.10 -2.54
N TYR A 191 -8.63 0.38 -2.91
CA TYR A 191 -7.75 -0.59 -3.55
C TYR A 191 -7.47 -1.80 -2.66
N SER A 192 -7.16 -1.58 -1.40
CA SER A 192 -6.88 -2.63 -0.43
C SER A 192 -8.12 -3.50 -0.17
N LEU A 193 -9.30 -2.89 -0.06
CA LEU A 193 -10.57 -3.61 0.02
C LEU A 193 -10.85 -4.42 -1.26
N SER A 194 -10.57 -3.86 -2.44
CA SER A 194 -10.73 -4.57 -3.72
C SER A 194 -9.81 -5.79 -3.81
N LYS A 195 -8.55 -5.67 -3.37
CA LYS A 195 -7.62 -6.80 -3.29
C LYS A 195 -8.12 -7.88 -2.33
N LEU A 196 -8.57 -7.47 -1.14
CA LEU A 196 -9.11 -8.40 -0.14
C LEU A 196 -10.31 -9.16 -0.70
N LEU A 197 -11.29 -8.44 -1.23
CA LEU A 197 -12.48 -9.04 -1.83
C LEU A 197 -12.12 -10.00 -2.98
N PHE A 198 -11.15 -9.62 -3.81
CA PHE A 198 -10.68 -10.48 -4.89
C PHE A 198 -10.11 -11.80 -4.38
N VAL A 199 -9.24 -11.76 -3.35
CA VAL A 199 -8.63 -12.96 -2.77
C VAL A 199 -9.68 -13.82 -2.06
N VAL A 200 -10.58 -13.21 -1.32
CA VAL A 200 -11.68 -13.93 -0.63
C VAL A 200 -12.61 -14.62 -1.63
N LEU A 201 -13.06 -13.90 -2.67
CA LEU A 201 -14.07 -14.42 -3.61
C LEU A 201 -13.50 -15.40 -4.63
N LYS A 202 -12.23 -15.25 -5.02
CA LYS A 202 -11.62 -16.05 -6.09
C LYS A 202 -10.69 -17.15 -5.59
N MET A 203 -10.20 -17.04 -4.38
CA MET A 203 -9.20 -17.96 -3.82
C MET A 203 -9.64 -18.57 -2.49
N GLU A 204 -10.76 -18.10 -1.92
CA GLU A 204 -11.34 -18.59 -0.66
C GLU A 204 -10.36 -18.47 0.54
N LEU A 205 -9.44 -17.48 0.47
CA LEU A 205 -8.45 -17.22 1.51
C LEU A 205 -8.86 -15.96 2.30
N PHE A 206 -8.77 -16.02 3.63
CA PHE A 206 -9.15 -14.92 4.49
C PHE A 206 -8.06 -14.61 5.54
N PRO A 207 -7.54 -13.35 5.61
CA PRO A 207 -6.40 -13.01 6.47
C PRO A 207 -6.74 -12.85 7.94
N PHE A 208 -8.02 -12.57 8.26
CA PHE A 208 -8.39 -12.18 9.61
C PHE A 208 -8.85 -13.38 10.44
N THR A 209 -8.50 -13.34 11.72
CA THR A 209 -8.93 -14.28 12.75
C THR A 209 -9.53 -13.51 13.92
N LYS A 210 -10.13 -14.21 14.90
CA LYS A 210 -10.57 -13.55 16.13
C LYS A 210 -9.43 -12.81 16.82
N ASN A 211 -8.21 -13.34 16.76
CA ASN A 211 -7.01 -12.71 17.33
C ASN A 211 -6.61 -11.43 16.59
N THR A 212 -6.89 -11.33 15.29
CA THR A 212 -6.63 -10.12 14.48
C THR A 212 -7.52 -8.94 14.90
N ILE A 213 -8.69 -9.21 15.46
CA ILE A 213 -9.63 -8.17 15.92
C ILE A 213 -9.22 -7.65 17.31
N VAL A 214 -8.53 -8.48 18.10
CA VAL A 214 -8.12 -8.15 19.48
C VAL A 214 -6.73 -7.50 19.52
N ALA A 215 -5.89 -7.74 18.51
CA ALA A 215 -4.54 -7.17 18.40
C ALA A 215 -4.56 -5.75 17.84
#